data_c669e1239a36a35b05235e65b10c295e
#
_entry.id   c669e1239a36a35b05235e65b10c295e
#
_cell.length_a   1.000
_cell.length_b   1.000
_cell.length_c   1.000
_cell.angle_alpha   90.00
_cell.angle_beta   90.00
_cell.angle_gamma   90.00
#
_symmetry.space_group_name_H-M   'P 1'
#
loop_
_entity.id
_entity.type
_entity.pdbx_description
1 polymer ?
#
loop_
_entity_poly.entity_id
_entity_poly.type
_entity_poly.pdbx_seq_one_letter_code
_entity_poly.pdbx_strand_id
1 'polypeptide(L)'
;MYPNLLPLILFSIAAAFTPGPNNIVGSYSGFNFGIKKSLPLILGVTFGYTTLITLLAAGLKEIFDIYPILKTIIKIIGSLFLIYLAYKISFQNQVEEKKIENPVTFYDTFIFQFVNPKGVFAAITSISLFVELGSNYLFHSLVVIIVSFFCAITS
;
A
#
# COMPACT_ATOMS: atom_id res chain seq x y z
N MET A 1 -8.34 1.63 -27.19
CA MET A 1 -8.91 0.87 -26.06
C MET A 1 -7.73 0.31 -25.27
N TYR A 2 -7.70 0.40 -23.95
CA TYR A 2 -6.59 -0.10 -23.12
C TYR A 2 -6.64 -1.64 -23.11
N PRO A 3 -5.73 -2.35 -23.80
CA PRO A 3 -5.88 -3.78 -24.05
C PRO A 3 -5.71 -4.64 -22.79
N ASN A 4 -5.09 -4.09 -21.75
CA ASN A 4 -4.73 -4.80 -20.51
C ASN A 4 -5.62 -4.43 -19.30
N LEU A 5 -6.81 -3.84 -19.54
CA LEU A 5 -7.68 -3.36 -18.44
C LEU A 5 -8.14 -4.50 -17.52
N LEU A 6 -8.61 -5.61 -18.08
CA LEU A 6 -9.07 -6.74 -17.28
C LEU A 6 -7.93 -7.38 -16.46
N PRO A 7 -6.76 -7.70 -17.03
CA PRO A 7 -5.60 -8.16 -16.25
C PRO A 7 -5.18 -7.16 -15.16
N LEU A 8 -5.20 -5.85 -15.44
CA LEU A 8 -4.90 -4.81 -14.44
C LEU A 8 -5.87 -4.84 -13.27
N ILE A 9 -7.19 -4.90 -13.55
CA ILE A 9 -8.22 -4.95 -12.50
C ILE A 9 -8.04 -6.21 -11.65
N LEU A 10 -7.88 -7.38 -12.28
CA LEU A 10 -7.69 -8.64 -11.56
C LEU A 10 -6.43 -8.63 -10.69
N PHE A 11 -5.32 -8.11 -11.24
CA PHE A 11 -4.07 -7.96 -10.48
C PHE A 11 -4.27 -7.00 -9.29
N SER A 12 -4.90 -5.84 -9.51
CA SER A 12 -5.11 -4.83 -8.47
C SER A 12 -6.01 -5.36 -7.35
N ILE A 13 -7.07 -6.09 -7.68
CA ILE A 13 -7.93 -6.75 -6.69
C ILE A 13 -7.12 -7.80 -5.92
N ALA A 14 -6.40 -8.68 -6.60
CA ALA A 14 -5.58 -9.69 -5.95
C ALA A 14 -4.53 -9.07 -5.02
N ALA A 15 -3.84 -8.01 -5.46
CA ALA A 15 -2.87 -7.30 -4.67
C ALA A 15 -3.50 -6.60 -3.44
N ALA A 16 -4.67 -5.97 -3.61
CA ALA A 16 -5.36 -5.26 -2.53
C ALA A 16 -5.92 -6.22 -1.47
N PHE A 17 -6.63 -7.28 -1.87
CA PHE A 17 -7.32 -8.19 -0.96
C PHE A 17 -6.46 -9.34 -0.43
N THR A 18 -5.27 -9.58 -0.97
CA THR A 18 -4.33 -10.54 -0.36
C THR A 18 -3.95 -10.07 1.03
N PRO A 19 -4.01 -10.94 2.07
CA PRO A 19 -3.62 -10.56 3.42
C PRO A 19 -2.25 -9.90 3.49
N GLY A 20 -2.17 -8.77 4.16
CA GLY A 20 -0.94 -8.00 4.32
C GLY A 20 -1.05 -7.02 5.48
N PRO A 21 0.02 -6.23 5.75
CA PRO A 21 0.07 -5.36 6.91
C PRO A 21 -1.11 -4.39 7.00
N ASN A 22 -1.47 -3.75 5.89
CA ASN A 22 -2.59 -2.81 5.83
C ASN A 22 -3.92 -3.47 6.19
N ASN A 23 -4.18 -4.67 5.63
CA ASN A 23 -5.42 -5.41 5.88
C ASN A 23 -5.51 -5.86 7.36
N ILE A 24 -4.38 -6.27 7.95
CA ILE A 24 -4.32 -6.66 9.38
C ILE A 24 -4.61 -5.45 10.26
N VAL A 25 -3.92 -4.33 10.04
CA VAL A 25 -4.10 -3.09 10.83
C VAL A 25 -5.50 -2.51 10.62
N GLY A 26 -6.01 -2.53 9.38
CA GLY A 26 -7.36 -2.09 9.04
C GLY A 26 -8.44 -2.91 9.73
N SER A 27 -8.32 -4.25 9.67
CA SER A 27 -9.25 -5.16 10.34
C SER A 27 -9.24 -4.99 11.85
N TYR A 28 -8.04 -4.88 12.45
CA TYR A 28 -7.88 -4.61 13.87
C TYR A 28 -8.53 -3.27 14.27
N SER A 29 -8.26 -2.22 13.51
CA SER A 29 -8.84 -0.89 13.75
C SER A 29 -10.37 -0.91 13.61
N GLY A 30 -10.88 -1.53 12.55
CA GLY A 30 -12.32 -1.64 12.30
C GLY A 30 -13.05 -2.41 13.41
N PHE A 31 -12.45 -3.50 13.89
CA PHE A 31 -13.00 -4.31 14.96
C PHE A 31 -13.03 -3.57 16.31
N ASN A 32 -11.95 -2.88 16.67
CA ASN A 32 -11.84 -2.24 18.00
C ASN A 32 -12.46 -0.84 18.07
N PHE A 33 -12.43 -0.08 16.98
CA PHE A 33 -12.83 1.33 16.98
C PHE A 33 -14.04 1.63 16.11
N GLY A 34 -14.42 0.69 15.24
CA GLY A 34 -15.45 0.86 14.22
C GLY A 34 -14.99 1.67 13.01
N ILE A 35 -15.78 1.59 11.92
CA ILE A 35 -15.45 2.15 10.62
C ILE A 35 -15.15 3.66 10.67
N LYS A 36 -15.98 4.44 11.39
CA LYS A 36 -15.82 5.90 11.45
C LYS A 36 -14.46 6.33 12.00
N LYS A 37 -13.97 5.68 13.04
CA LYS A 37 -12.68 5.98 13.65
C LYS A 37 -11.49 5.40 12.84
N SER A 38 -11.76 4.43 11.96
CA SER A 38 -10.76 3.84 11.07
C SER A 38 -10.62 4.59 9.73
N LEU A 39 -11.51 5.54 9.42
CA LEU A 39 -11.44 6.33 8.18
C LEU A 39 -10.07 7.01 7.96
N PRO A 40 -9.44 7.66 8.96
CA PRO A 40 -8.11 8.26 8.75
C PRO A 40 -7.07 7.24 8.31
N LEU A 41 -7.09 6.03 8.87
CA LEU A 41 -6.23 4.93 8.46
C LEU A 41 -6.47 4.54 7.00
N ILE A 42 -7.74 4.30 6.62
CA ILE A 42 -8.12 3.90 5.25
C ILE A 42 -7.68 4.97 4.25
N LEU A 43 -7.94 6.24 4.55
CA LEU A 43 -7.52 7.36 3.71
C LEU A 43 -5.99 7.46 3.63
N GLY A 44 -5.28 7.26 4.73
CA GLY A 44 -3.81 7.24 4.75
C GLY A 44 -3.22 6.15 3.85
N VAL A 45 -3.76 4.92 3.92
CA VAL A 45 -3.37 3.83 3.02
C VAL A 45 -3.66 4.20 1.56
N THR A 46 -4.88 4.64 1.28
CA THR A 46 -5.32 4.95 -0.09
C THR A 46 -4.49 6.05 -0.73
N PHE A 47 -4.35 7.19 -0.06
CA PHE A 47 -3.59 8.32 -0.59
C PHE A 47 -2.08 8.04 -0.60
N GLY A 48 -1.54 7.34 0.41
CA GLY A 48 -0.14 6.95 0.45
C GLY A 48 0.23 6.02 -0.71
N TYR A 49 -0.58 4.99 -0.95
CA TYR A 49 -0.37 4.06 -2.06
C TYR A 49 -0.54 4.74 -3.43
N THR A 50 -1.54 5.60 -3.58
CA THR A 50 -1.75 6.37 -4.81
C THR A 50 -0.57 7.32 -5.09
N THR A 51 -0.05 7.98 -4.06
CA THR A 51 1.15 8.83 -4.19
C THR A 51 2.36 7.99 -4.60
N LEU A 52 2.56 6.84 -3.98
CA LEU A 52 3.65 5.92 -4.34
C LEU A 52 3.59 5.50 -5.81
N ILE A 53 2.43 5.05 -6.30
CA ILE A 53 2.25 4.69 -7.72
C ILE A 53 2.50 5.89 -8.64
N THR A 54 2.02 7.07 -8.27
CA THR A 54 2.22 8.29 -9.06
C THR A 54 3.70 8.64 -9.17
N LEU A 55 4.45 8.56 -8.08
CA LEU A 55 5.90 8.79 -8.08
C LEU A 55 6.65 7.74 -8.92
N LEU A 56 6.24 6.49 -8.86
CA LEU A 56 6.82 5.43 -9.70
C LEU A 56 6.54 5.67 -11.19
N ALA A 57 5.32 6.10 -11.51
CA ALA A 57 4.97 6.50 -12.87
C ALA A 57 5.74 7.75 -13.31
N ALA A 58 6.07 8.67 -12.41
CA ALA A 58 6.83 9.88 -12.72
C ALA A 58 8.36 9.66 -12.86
N GLY A 59 8.84 8.41 -12.82
CA GLY A 59 10.25 8.07 -13.09
C GLY A 59 11.01 7.45 -11.91
N LEU A 60 10.40 7.33 -10.73
CA LEU A 60 11.06 6.67 -9.59
C LEU A 60 11.36 5.18 -9.87
N LYS A 61 10.63 4.59 -10.82
CA LYS A 61 10.87 3.21 -11.28
C LYS A 61 12.28 3.04 -11.83
N GLU A 62 12.76 3.97 -12.63
CA GLU A 62 14.11 3.95 -13.20
C GLU A 62 15.18 3.95 -12.10
N ILE A 63 14.95 4.69 -11.01
CA ILE A 63 15.88 4.71 -9.87
C ILE A 63 15.97 3.32 -9.23
N PHE A 64 14.85 2.63 -9.06
CA PHE A 64 14.85 1.26 -8.54
C PHE A 64 15.47 0.23 -9.49
N ASP A 65 15.45 0.50 -10.79
CA ASP A 65 16.07 -0.38 -11.78
C ASP A 65 17.58 -0.14 -11.88
N ILE A 66 18.04 1.13 -11.73
CA ILE A 66 19.46 1.49 -11.68
C ILE A 66 20.10 1.05 -10.35
N TYR A 67 19.37 1.17 -9.24
CA TYR A 67 19.86 0.84 -7.91
C TYR A 67 19.04 -0.28 -7.25
N PRO A 68 19.18 -1.56 -7.67
CA PRO A 68 18.39 -2.68 -7.13
C PRO A 68 18.53 -2.86 -5.62
N ILE A 69 19.62 -2.38 -5.03
CA ILE A 69 19.86 -2.41 -3.58
C ILE A 69 18.75 -1.70 -2.80
N LEU A 70 18.11 -0.67 -3.38
CA LEU A 70 17.01 0.04 -2.75
C LEU A 70 15.81 -0.88 -2.50
N LYS A 71 15.52 -1.81 -3.42
CA LYS A 71 14.46 -2.84 -3.23
C LYS A 71 14.76 -3.71 -2.01
N THR A 72 16.04 -4.09 -1.83
CA THR A 72 16.50 -4.89 -0.69
C THR A 72 16.39 -4.11 0.62
N ILE A 73 16.80 -2.85 0.63
CA ILE A 73 16.70 -1.96 1.80
C ILE A 73 15.24 -1.81 2.22
N ILE A 74 14.33 -1.52 1.29
CA ILE A 74 12.88 -1.40 1.56
C ILE A 74 12.33 -2.72 2.13
N LYS A 75 12.74 -3.86 1.57
CA LYS A 75 12.34 -5.18 2.06
C LYS A 75 12.77 -5.40 3.51
N ILE A 76 14.01 -5.07 3.85
CA ILE A 76 14.54 -5.22 5.22
C ILE A 76 13.80 -4.29 6.18
N ILE A 77 13.69 -3.00 5.86
CA ILE A 77 13.00 -2.01 6.71
C ILE A 77 11.54 -2.41 6.91
N GLY A 78 10.84 -2.78 5.83
CA GLY A 78 9.46 -3.22 5.89
C GLY A 78 9.28 -4.48 6.72
N SER A 79 10.21 -5.46 6.61
CA SER A 79 10.17 -6.69 7.41
C SER A 79 10.40 -6.40 8.90
N LEU A 80 11.35 -5.53 9.23
CA LEU A 80 11.58 -5.10 10.61
C LEU A 80 10.37 -4.37 11.19
N PHE A 81 9.73 -3.52 10.40
CA PHE A 81 8.49 -2.84 10.79
C PHE A 81 7.36 -3.84 11.06
N LEU A 82 7.22 -4.89 10.23
CA LEU A 82 6.22 -5.94 10.45
C LEU A 82 6.48 -6.72 11.74
N ILE A 83 7.74 -7.05 12.04
CA ILE A 83 8.12 -7.70 13.29
C ILE A 83 7.79 -6.78 14.48
N TYR A 84 8.13 -5.49 14.38
CA TYR A 84 7.78 -4.50 15.39
C TYR A 84 6.25 -4.42 15.61
N LEU A 85 5.48 -4.39 14.53
CA LEU A 85 4.01 -4.32 14.60
C LEU A 85 3.42 -5.61 15.21
N ALA A 86 3.93 -6.78 14.81
CA ALA A 86 3.53 -8.07 15.38
C ALA A 86 3.84 -8.13 16.88
N TYR A 87 5.04 -7.70 17.28
CA TYR A 87 5.43 -7.59 18.68
C TYR A 87 4.46 -6.68 19.44
N LYS A 88 4.22 -5.47 18.93
CA LYS A 88 3.32 -4.51 19.56
C LYS A 88 1.90 -5.06 19.74
N ILE A 89 1.36 -5.75 18.73
CA ILE A 89 0.01 -6.37 18.81
C ILE A 89 0.01 -7.54 19.81
N SER A 90 1.03 -8.41 19.79
CA SER A 90 1.08 -9.62 20.62
C SER A 90 1.28 -9.31 22.11
N PHE A 91 2.05 -8.29 22.44
CA PHE A 91 2.36 -7.96 23.84
C PHE A 91 1.44 -6.90 24.44
N GLN A 92 0.66 -6.19 23.64
CA GLN A 92 -0.34 -5.25 24.16
C GLN A 92 -1.52 -5.95 24.85
N ASN A 93 -1.75 -7.25 24.59
CA ASN A 93 -2.85 -8.02 25.19
C ASN A 93 -2.53 -8.58 26.60
N GLN A 94 -1.32 -8.40 27.14
CA GLN A 94 -0.95 -8.97 28.45
C GLN A 94 -0.81 -7.95 29.58
N VAL A 95 -0.89 -6.66 29.29
CA VAL A 95 -0.78 -5.63 30.31
C VAL A 95 -2.02 -4.77 30.29
N GLU A 96 -2.93 -5.07 31.23
CA GLU A 96 -4.15 -4.31 31.55
C GLU A 96 -5.01 -3.88 30.36
N GLU A 97 -6.34 -3.90 30.54
CA GLU A 97 -7.38 -3.28 29.68
C GLU A 97 -7.15 -1.77 29.43
N LYS A 98 -5.95 -1.33 29.18
CA LYS A 98 -5.72 -0.04 28.56
C LYS A 98 -6.22 -0.17 27.14
N LYS A 99 -7.52 0.15 26.97
CA LYS A 99 -8.09 0.48 25.66
C LYS A 99 -7.02 1.25 24.92
N ILE A 100 -6.60 0.73 23.76
CA ILE A 100 -5.80 1.53 22.83
C ILE A 100 -6.63 2.79 22.59
N GLU A 101 -6.24 3.90 23.22
CA GLU A 101 -7.08 5.09 23.28
C GLU A 101 -7.19 5.78 21.92
N ASN A 102 -6.25 5.49 21.02
CA ASN A 102 -6.21 6.17 19.73
C ASN A 102 -6.02 5.17 18.56
N PRO A 103 -6.89 5.24 17.56
CA PRO A 103 -6.70 4.51 16.31
C PRO A 103 -5.43 5.00 15.59
N VAL A 104 -4.89 4.16 14.72
CA VAL A 104 -3.76 4.51 13.85
C VAL A 104 -4.12 5.72 13.00
N THR A 105 -3.20 6.69 12.92
CA THR A 105 -3.48 7.96 12.25
C THR A 105 -3.32 7.86 10.72
N PHE A 106 -3.83 8.87 10.03
CA PHE A 106 -3.63 9.04 8.59
C PHE A 106 -2.13 9.07 8.22
N TYR A 107 -1.33 9.84 8.96
CA TYR A 107 0.09 10.03 8.66
C TYR A 107 0.90 8.74 8.83
N ASP A 108 0.60 7.94 9.86
CA ASP A 108 1.28 6.67 10.09
C ASP A 108 1.09 5.72 8.90
N THR A 109 -0.14 5.59 8.43
CA THR A 109 -0.46 4.70 7.31
C THR A 109 -0.05 5.27 5.95
N PHE A 110 -0.09 6.58 5.77
CA PHE A 110 0.40 7.24 4.57
C PHE A 110 1.90 7.00 4.38
N ILE A 111 2.71 7.31 5.41
CA ILE A 111 4.18 7.13 5.36
C ILE A 111 4.54 5.66 5.24
N PHE A 112 3.80 4.79 5.93
CA PHE A 112 4.05 3.36 5.88
C PHE A 112 4.01 2.78 4.46
N GLN A 113 3.21 3.33 3.54
CA GLN A 113 3.15 2.81 2.17
C GLN A 113 4.50 2.83 1.45
N PHE A 114 5.38 3.78 1.76
CA PHE A 114 6.71 3.92 1.14
C PHE A 114 7.72 2.87 1.62
N VAL A 115 7.48 2.27 2.78
CA VAL A 115 8.32 1.20 3.35
C VAL A 115 7.62 -0.15 3.40
N ASN A 116 6.33 -0.22 3.05
CA ASN A 116 5.56 -1.46 2.98
C ASN A 116 6.01 -2.29 1.77
N PRO A 117 6.73 -3.42 1.97
CA PRO A 117 7.28 -4.18 0.86
C PRO A 117 6.19 -4.68 -0.08
N LYS A 118 5.03 -5.13 0.44
CA LYS A 118 3.90 -5.57 -0.38
C LYS A 118 3.41 -4.44 -1.28
N GLY A 119 3.21 -3.23 -0.73
CA GLY A 119 2.74 -2.07 -1.47
C GLY A 119 3.75 -1.63 -2.54
N VAL A 120 5.02 -1.52 -2.18
CA VAL A 120 6.09 -1.11 -3.11
C VAL A 120 6.24 -2.11 -4.26
N PHE A 121 6.28 -3.43 -3.98
CA PHE A 121 6.39 -4.44 -5.02
C PHE A 121 5.15 -4.49 -5.92
N ALA A 122 3.94 -4.37 -5.35
CA ALA A 122 2.71 -4.31 -6.13
C ALA A 122 2.69 -3.06 -7.04
N ALA A 123 3.11 -1.90 -6.54
CA ALA A 123 3.17 -0.66 -7.30
C ALA A 123 4.21 -0.73 -8.44
N ILE A 124 5.42 -1.24 -8.18
CA ILE A 124 6.46 -1.45 -9.22
C ILE A 124 5.93 -2.41 -10.28
N THR A 125 5.31 -3.52 -9.88
CA THR A 125 4.74 -4.51 -10.80
C THR A 125 3.63 -3.90 -11.64
N SER A 126 2.72 -3.12 -11.04
CA SER A 126 1.64 -2.43 -11.77
C SER A 126 2.18 -1.53 -12.87
N ILE A 127 3.18 -0.69 -12.56
CA ILE A 127 3.81 0.18 -13.56
C ILE A 127 4.54 -0.63 -14.62
N SER A 128 5.31 -1.66 -14.21
CA SER A 128 6.12 -2.46 -15.15
C SER A 128 5.30 -3.28 -16.14
N LEU A 129 4.15 -3.81 -15.72
CA LEU A 129 3.33 -4.69 -16.57
C LEU A 129 2.25 -3.95 -17.35
N PHE A 130 1.75 -2.82 -16.84
CA PHE A 130 0.55 -2.18 -17.36
C PHE A 130 0.77 -0.77 -17.91
N VAL A 131 1.97 -0.20 -17.76
CA VAL A 131 2.32 1.10 -18.36
C VAL A 131 3.33 0.88 -19.47
N GLU A 132 2.89 1.10 -20.72
CA GLU A 132 3.75 1.04 -21.88
C GLU A 132 4.45 2.38 -22.11
N LEU A 133 5.74 2.32 -22.46
CA LEU A 133 6.52 3.50 -22.84
C LEU A 133 6.10 3.96 -24.24
N GLY A 134 5.88 5.26 -24.43
CA GLY A 134 5.52 5.84 -25.72
C GLY A 134 4.42 6.89 -25.63
N SER A 135 3.74 7.15 -26.74
CA SER A 135 2.73 8.22 -26.87
C SER A 135 1.55 8.11 -25.89
N ASN A 136 1.25 6.91 -25.42
CA ASN A 136 0.13 6.63 -24.50
C ASN A 136 0.55 6.51 -23.03
N TYR A 137 1.82 6.80 -22.70
CA TYR A 137 2.37 6.63 -21.36
C TYR A 137 1.54 7.28 -20.26
N LEU A 138 1.19 8.55 -20.44
CA LEU A 138 0.36 9.29 -19.48
C LEU A 138 -1.03 8.67 -19.31
N PHE A 139 -1.66 8.26 -20.41
CA PHE A 139 -2.96 7.62 -20.36
C PHE A 139 -2.91 6.28 -19.61
N HIS A 140 -1.91 5.44 -19.90
CA HIS A 140 -1.73 4.15 -19.22
C HIS A 140 -1.44 4.36 -17.72
N SER A 141 -0.59 5.31 -17.38
CA SER A 141 -0.29 5.68 -15.99
C SER A 141 -1.53 6.13 -15.22
N LEU A 142 -2.35 6.99 -15.82
CA LEU A 142 -3.61 7.45 -15.22
C LEU A 142 -4.59 6.29 -14.98
N VAL A 143 -4.72 5.38 -15.94
CA VAL A 143 -5.59 4.20 -15.77
C VAL A 143 -5.12 3.33 -14.60
N VAL A 144 -3.80 3.06 -14.50
CA VAL A 144 -3.24 2.29 -13.39
C VAL A 144 -3.48 2.99 -12.05
N ILE A 145 -3.24 4.31 -11.97
CA ILE A 145 -3.44 5.10 -10.76
C ILE A 145 -4.91 5.05 -10.31
N ILE A 146 -5.85 5.26 -11.24
CA ILE A 146 -7.29 5.27 -10.93
C ILE A 146 -7.75 3.89 -10.45
N VAL A 147 -7.42 2.82 -11.17
CA VAL A 147 -7.80 1.45 -10.78
C VAL A 147 -7.21 1.10 -9.41
N SER A 148 -5.95 1.44 -9.18
CA SER A 148 -5.27 1.19 -7.90
C SER A 148 -5.89 1.97 -6.75
N PHE A 149 -6.29 3.23 -6.98
CA PHE A 149 -6.99 4.04 -5.98
C PHE A 149 -8.31 3.38 -5.54
N PHE A 150 -9.15 2.96 -6.51
CA PHE A 150 -10.42 2.32 -6.18
C PHE A 150 -10.22 0.96 -5.48
N CYS A 151 -9.23 0.18 -5.86
CA CYS A 151 -8.93 -1.07 -5.18
C CYS A 151 -8.39 -0.84 -3.76
N ALA A 152 -7.56 0.19 -3.56
CA ALA A 152 -7.00 0.49 -2.24
C ALA A 152 -8.04 1.00 -1.24
N ILE A 153 -9.03 1.82 -1.69
CA ILE A 153 -10.06 2.35 -0.79
C ILE A 153 -11.11 1.29 -0.41
N THR A 154 -11.23 0.22 -1.20
CA THR A 154 -12.22 -0.85 -0.98
C THR A 154 -11.66 -2.06 -0.26
N SER A 155 -10.36 -2.17 -0.09
CA SER A 155 -9.67 -3.28 0.58
C SER A 155 -9.48 -3.03 2.07
#